data_48f05543f271bc906822eb889eddd29c
#
_entry.id   48f05543f271bc906822eb889eddd29c
#
_cell.length_a   1.000
_cell.length_b   1.000
_cell.length_c   1.000
_cell.angle_alpha   90.00
_cell.angle_beta   90.00
_cell.angle_gamma   90.00
#
_symmetry.space_group_name_H-M   'P 1'
#
loop_
_entity.id
_entity.type
_entity.pdbx_description
1 polymer ?
#
loop_
_entity_poly.entity_id
_entity_poly.type
_entity_poly.pdbx_seq_one_letter_code
_entity_poly.pdbx_strand_id
1 'polypeptide(L)'
;MSSYLIFRTDRIGDFLLTIILVNSIKRNDPNSHISVVSSTKNHHFIKSFKNVDEVIILKNSLLEKIKLTHKLRSNYYDKIIIHDAKNRSSIMSLFLKYGFKLKPNNDLNISYIDSIKEMVSKLNFNFIESDLNTLKNRDYNFSENLNEDFILLHFDEKWIYNDYISEYSNIEPLKDELISFIDLLLTKTNKKLVITTGIRSPNILKDIINIGLNSRVKVYKELDFLNLESLISKCKLLISCHGAVSHVAAAHQIKQIDIIEK
;
A
#
# COMPACT_ATOMS: atom_id res chain seq x y z
N MET A 1 -29.10 -5.32 -6.36
CA MET A 1 -27.72 -4.80 -6.30
C MET A 1 -27.19 -5.10 -4.90
N SER A 2 -26.24 -6.02 -4.78
CA SER A 2 -25.69 -6.37 -3.47
C SER A 2 -24.76 -5.28 -2.95
N SER A 3 -24.80 -5.00 -1.64
CA SER A 3 -24.01 -3.97 -0.98
C SER A 3 -22.98 -4.60 -0.04
N TYR A 4 -21.71 -4.20 -0.23
CA TYR A 4 -20.58 -4.68 0.57
C TYR A 4 -19.93 -3.52 1.33
N LEU A 5 -19.67 -3.71 2.62
CA LEU A 5 -18.85 -2.81 3.43
C LEU A 5 -17.59 -3.54 3.87
N ILE A 6 -16.43 -3.11 3.40
CA ILE A 6 -15.14 -3.73 3.69
C ILE A 6 -14.32 -2.80 4.61
N PHE A 7 -13.90 -3.28 5.77
CA PHE A 7 -12.97 -2.56 6.65
C PHE A 7 -11.53 -2.92 6.32
N ARG A 8 -10.75 -1.92 5.88
CA ARG A 8 -9.30 -2.00 5.63
C ARG A 8 -8.62 -0.70 6.05
N THR A 9 -8.42 -0.57 7.35
CA THR A 9 -8.01 0.68 8.01
C THR A 9 -6.52 0.74 8.38
N ASP A 10 -5.70 -0.12 7.82
CA ASP A 10 -4.26 -0.25 8.04
C ASP A 10 -3.43 0.43 6.94
N ARG A 11 -2.45 -0.26 6.38
CA ARG A 11 -1.47 0.33 5.46
C ARG A 11 -1.84 0.06 3.99
N ILE A 12 -1.15 0.74 3.09
CA ILE A 12 -1.32 0.60 1.64
C ILE A 12 -1.02 -0.84 1.18
N GLY A 13 0.10 -1.43 1.64
CA GLY A 13 0.47 -2.80 1.28
C GLY A 13 -0.61 -3.83 1.63
N ASP A 14 -1.27 -3.66 2.77
CA ASP A 14 -2.35 -4.54 3.20
C ASP A 14 -3.59 -4.43 2.29
N PHE A 15 -3.81 -3.26 1.67
CA PHE A 15 -4.91 -3.09 0.73
C PHE A 15 -4.70 -3.87 -0.57
N LEU A 16 -3.47 -4.14 -0.99
CA LEU A 16 -3.19 -5.00 -2.14
C LEU A 16 -3.74 -6.42 -1.96
N LEU A 17 -3.83 -6.91 -0.74
CA LEU A 17 -4.52 -8.17 -0.44
C LEU A 17 -6.05 -8.02 -0.50
N THR A 18 -6.57 -6.85 -0.11
CA THR A 18 -8.01 -6.60 -0.16
C THR A 18 -8.52 -6.45 -1.59
N ILE A 19 -7.74 -5.84 -2.47
CA ILE A 19 -8.18 -5.67 -3.86
C ILE A 19 -8.34 -7.00 -4.59
N ILE A 20 -7.61 -8.04 -4.20
CA ILE A 20 -7.84 -9.41 -4.71
C ILE A 20 -9.27 -9.86 -4.39
N LEU A 21 -9.71 -9.67 -3.15
CA LEU A 21 -11.08 -10.00 -2.74
C LEU A 21 -12.11 -9.12 -3.47
N VAL A 22 -11.85 -7.82 -3.61
CA VAL A 22 -12.70 -6.87 -4.35
C VAL A 22 -12.82 -7.29 -5.82
N ASN A 23 -11.72 -7.67 -6.47
CA ASN A 23 -11.73 -8.17 -7.85
C ASN A 23 -12.59 -9.42 -7.98
N SER A 24 -12.46 -10.35 -7.05
CA SER A 24 -13.26 -11.57 -7.02
C SER A 24 -14.75 -11.27 -6.83
N ILE A 25 -15.10 -10.33 -5.91
CA ILE A 25 -16.48 -9.90 -5.71
C ILE A 25 -17.03 -9.27 -7.00
N LYS A 26 -16.35 -8.29 -7.58
CA LYS A 26 -16.82 -7.60 -8.80
C LYS A 26 -16.95 -8.52 -10.00
N ARG A 27 -16.11 -9.54 -10.12
CA ARG A 27 -16.22 -10.53 -11.19
C ARG A 27 -17.44 -11.46 -11.01
N ASN A 28 -17.70 -11.91 -9.77
CA ASN A 28 -18.84 -12.80 -9.48
C ASN A 28 -20.18 -12.04 -9.34
N ASP A 29 -20.13 -10.78 -8.90
CA ASP A 29 -21.27 -9.89 -8.73
C ASP A 29 -20.97 -8.50 -9.32
N PRO A 30 -21.00 -8.36 -10.68
CA PRO A 30 -20.58 -7.12 -11.36
C PRO A 30 -21.39 -5.89 -10.96
N ASN A 31 -22.63 -6.08 -10.56
CA ASN A 31 -23.54 -5.00 -10.15
C ASN A 31 -23.45 -4.68 -8.66
N SER A 32 -22.53 -5.32 -7.91
CA SER A 32 -22.36 -5.02 -6.49
C SER A 32 -21.88 -3.59 -6.24
N HIS A 33 -22.29 -3.00 -5.13
CA HIS A 33 -21.74 -1.74 -4.62
C HIS A 33 -20.75 -2.04 -3.49
N ILE A 34 -19.49 -1.66 -3.66
CA ILE A 34 -18.41 -1.91 -2.69
C ILE A 34 -17.95 -0.61 -2.06
N SER A 35 -18.27 -0.44 -0.77
CA SER A 35 -17.76 0.64 0.07
C SER A 35 -16.58 0.13 0.91
N VAL A 36 -15.46 0.86 0.92
CA VAL A 36 -14.28 0.52 1.73
C VAL A 36 -14.08 1.56 2.83
N VAL A 37 -14.13 1.11 4.09
CA VAL A 37 -13.72 1.93 5.24
C VAL A 37 -12.21 1.89 5.33
N SER A 38 -11.59 3.02 5.07
CA SER A 38 -10.15 3.25 4.98
C SER A 38 -9.62 4.06 6.16
N SER A 39 -8.31 4.18 6.26
CA SER A 39 -7.64 5.16 7.13
C SER A 39 -7.23 6.41 6.35
N THR A 40 -6.79 7.45 7.08
CA THR A 40 -6.18 8.64 6.45
C THR A 40 -4.87 8.32 5.71
N LYS A 41 -4.24 7.17 5.98
CA LYS A 41 -2.97 6.76 5.37
C LYS A 41 -3.13 6.08 4.01
N ASN A 42 -4.25 5.39 3.77
CA ASN A 42 -4.43 4.57 2.57
C ASN A 42 -5.61 5.00 1.67
N HIS A 43 -6.44 5.96 2.08
CA HIS A 43 -7.66 6.32 1.35
C HIS A 43 -7.41 6.82 -0.08
N HIS A 44 -6.37 7.64 -0.31
CA HIS A 44 -6.03 8.11 -1.66
C HIS A 44 -5.63 6.96 -2.58
N PHE A 45 -4.86 6.01 -2.05
CA PHE A 45 -4.48 4.81 -2.78
C PHE A 45 -5.72 3.97 -3.14
N ILE A 46 -6.61 3.72 -2.17
CA ILE A 46 -7.83 2.94 -2.38
C ILE A 46 -8.74 3.60 -3.42
N LYS A 47 -8.86 4.94 -3.38
CA LYS A 47 -9.70 5.70 -4.30
C LYS A 47 -9.28 5.59 -5.76
N SER A 48 -8.03 5.23 -6.05
CA SER A 48 -7.56 5.03 -7.42
C SER A 48 -8.05 3.73 -8.08
N PHE A 49 -8.71 2.84 -7.34
CA PHE A 49 -9.21 1.56 -7.85
C PHE A 49 -10.65 1.66 -8.31
N LYS A 50 -10.92 1.44 -9.60
CA LYS A 50 -12.27 1.52 -10.21
C LYS A 50 -13.26 0.49 -9.67
N ASN A 51 -12.77 -0.62 -9.13
CA ASN A 51 -13.60 -1.67 -8.55
C ASN A 51 -14.10 -1.32 -7.13
N VAL A 52 -13.67 -0.19 -6.56
CA VAL A 52 -14.16 0.35 -5.30
C VAL A 52 -15.09 1.52 -5.61
N ASP A 53 -16.37 1.39 -5.27
CA ASP A 53 -17.38 2.40 -5.61
C ASP A 53 -17.38 3.58 -4.62
N GLU A 54 -17.07 3.31 -3.34
CA GLU A 54 -17.01 4.33 -2.29
C GLU A 54 -15.84 4.11 -1.34
N VAL A 55 -15.12 5.19 -1.00
CA VAL A 55 -14.06 5.17 0.01
C VAL A 55 -14.44 6.07 1.18
N ILE A 56 -14.56 5.46 2.36
CA ILE A 56 -15.02 6.11 3.59
C ILE A 56 -13.85 6.22 4.56
N ILE A 57 -13.50 7.44 5.00
CA ILE A 57 -12.35 7.66 5.85
C ILE A 57 -12.71 7.49 7.32
N LEU A 58 -12.04 6.57 8.00
CA LEU A 58 -12.08 6.41 9.45
C LEU A 58 -10.93 7.19 10.09
N LYS A 59 -11.26 8.30 10.75
CA LYS A 59 -10.31 9.09 11.53
C LYS A 59 -10.04 8.45 12.90
N ASN A 60 -8.90 8.79 13.51
CA ASN A 60 -8.46 8.12 14.75
C ASN A 60 -9.23 8.54 16.01
N SER A 61 -9.87 9.72 16.04
CA SER A 61 -10.57 10.21 17.23
C SER A 61 -11.80 9.34 17.57
N LEU A 62 -12.09 9.17 18.84
CA LEU A 62 -13.25 8.39 19.31
C LEU A 62 -14.57 8.99 18.80
N LEU A 63 -14.70 10.31 18.85
CA LEU A 63 -15.89 11.03 18.37
C LEU A 63 -16.14 10.78 16.88
N GLU A 64 -15.08 10.80 16.07
CA GLU A 64 -15.19 10.54 14.62
C GLU A 64 -15.58 9.07 14.34
N LYS A 65 -15.11 8.13 15.14
CA LYS A 65 -15.54 6.71 15.05
C LYS A 65 -17.02 6.56 15.38
N ILE A 66 -17.50 7.23 16.43
CA ILE A 66 -18.92 7.20 16.81
C ILE A 66 -19.78 7.85 15.71
N LYS A 67 -19.40 9.04 15.22
CA LYS A 67 -20.10 9.72 14.13
C LYS A 67 -20.18 8.85 12.87
N LEU A 68 -19.05 8.23 12.49
CA LEU A 68 -19.01 7.36 11.33
C LEU A 68 -19.89 6.13 11.53
N THR A 69 -19.83 5.50 12.69
CA THR A 69 -20.68 4.34 12.99
C THR A 69 -22.16 4.70 12.90
N HIS A 70 -22.55 5.87 13.44
CA HIS A 70 -23.93 6.36 13.32
C HIS A 70 -24.33 6.60 11.86
N LYS A 71 -23.45 7.21 11.05
CA LYS A 71 -23.69 7.42 9.62
C LYS A 71 -23.86 6.08 8.89
N LEU A 72 -22.98 5.11 9.13
CA LEU A 72 -23.03 3.80 8.47
C LEU A 72 -24.26 2.97 8.90
N ARG A 73 -24.76 3.15 10.13
CA ARG A 73 -25.93 2.46 10.64
C ARG A 73 -27.23 2.81 9.90
N SER A 74 -27.31 3.96 9.23
CA SER A 74 -28.49 4.34 8.43
C SER A 74 -28.70 3.43 7.23
N ASN A 75 -27.64 2.79 6.75
CA ASN A 75 -27.65 1.89 5.60
C ASN A 75 -27.78 0.42 6.04
N TYR A 76 -28.29 -0.41 5.16
CA TYR A 76 -28.22 -1.86 5.26
C TYR A 76 -27.15 -2.37 4.30
N TYR A 77 -26.30 -3.30 4.76
CA TYR A 77 -25.28 -3.96 3.95
C TYR A 77 -25.59 -5.44 3.83
N ASP A 78 -25.64 -5.98 2.62
CA ASP A 78 -25.81 -7.41 2.44
C ASP A 78 -24.65 -8.17 3.08
N LYS A 79 -23.42 -7.62 2.96
CA LYS A 79 -22.24 -8.26 3.51
C LYS A 79 -21.29 -7.22 4.14
N ILE A 80 -20.83 -7.50 5.36
CA ILE A 80 -19.75 -6.76 6.03
C ILE A 80 -18.51 -7.65 6.11
N ILE A 81 -17.36 -7.13 5.68
CA ILE A 81 -16.09 -7.83 5.70
C ILE A 81 -15.08 -7.07 6.56
N ILE A 82 -14.60 -7.68 7.65
CA ILE A 82 -13.60 -7.11 8.55
C ILE A 82 -12.21 -7.62 8.12
N HIS A 83 -11.70 -7.10 7.00
CA HIS A 83 -10.47 -7.61 6.41
C HIS A 83 -9.19 -7.08 7.09
N ASP A 84 -9.28 -6.01 7.89
CA ASP A 84 -8.17 -5.51 8.72
C ASP A 84 -8.01 -6.28 10.05
N ALA A 85 -8.91 -7.20 10.36
CA ALA A 85 -8.95 -8.00 11.59
C ALA A 85 -8.87 -7.19 12.91
N LYS A 86 -9.11 -5.86 12.86
CA LYS A 86 -8.94 -4.98 14.04
C LYS A 86 -10.17 -4.98 14.94
N ASN A 87 -9.92 -4.96 16.25
CA ASN A 87 -10.98 -4.90 17.25
C ASN A 87 -11.92 -3.70 17.04
N ARG A 88 -11.39 -2.52 16.69
CA ARG A 88 -12.18 -1.33 16.41
C ARG A 88 -13.19 -1.54 15.28
N SER A 89 -12.76 -2.16 14.17
CA SER A 89 -13.62 -2.46 13.03
C SER A 89 -14.68 -3.49 13.40
N SER A 90 -14.30 -4.48 14.19
CA SER A 90 -15.22 -5.50 14.73
C SER A 90 -16.28 -4.88 15.64
N ILE A 91 -15.90 -3.97 16.56
CA ILE A 91 -16.82 -3.28 17.47
C ILE A 91 -17.78 -2.39 16.67
N MET A 92 -17.26 -1.56 15.74
CA MET A 92 -18.13 -0.73 14.91
C MET A 92 -19.16 -1.57 14.15
N SER A 93 -18.77 -2.71 13.62
CA SER A 93 -19.68 -3.58 12.87
C SER A 93 -20.85 -4.14 13.71
N LEU A 94 -20.73 -4.21 15.04
CA LEU A 94 -21.83 -4.68 15.92
C LEU A 94 -23.04 -3.72 15.91
N PHE A 95 -22.81 -2.45 15.58
CA PHE A 95 -23.85 -1.42 15.57
C PHE A 95 -24.46 -1.19 14.19
N LEU A 96 -23.99 -1.90 13.15
CA LEU A 96 -24.44 -1.77 11.78
C LEU A 96 -25.55 -2.78 11.45
N LYS A 97 -26.32 -2.50 10.40
CA LYS A 97 -27.35 -3.39 9.89
C LYS A 97 -26.77 -4.19 8.72
N TYR A 98 -26.78 -5.52 8.82
CA TYR A 98 -26.22 -6.38 7.77
C TYR A 98 -26.87 -7.76 7.75
N GLY A 99 -26.79 -8.40 6.58
CA GLY A 99 -27.22 -9.78 6.39
C GLY A 99 -26.16 -10.79 6.83
N PHE A 100 -24.90 -10.61 6.40
CA PHE A 100 -23.80 -11.53 6.66
C PHE A 100 -22.51 -10.80 7.03
N LYS A 101 -21.74 -11.36 7.98
CA LYS A 101 -20.45 -10.80 8.38
C LYS A 101 -19.33 -11.82 8.22
N LEU A 102 -18.24 -11.38 7.56
CA LEU A 102 -17.07 -12.19 7.27
C LEU A 102 -15.82 -11.59 7.91
N LYS A 103 -14.94 -12.47 8.40
CA LYS A 103 -13.58 -12.13 8.85
C LYS A 103 -12.59 -13.11 8.23
N PRO A 104 -11.34 -12.69 7.99
CA PRO A 104 -10.29 -13.59 7.57
C PRO A 104 -10.03 -14.64 8.63
N ASN A 105 -9.54 -15.79 8.19
CA ASN A 105 -9.01 -16.79 9.09
C ASN A 105 -7.69 -16.27 9.69
N ASN A 106 -7.57 -16.32 11.00
CA ASN A 106 -6.38 -15.87 11.73
C ASN A 106 -5.38 -17.02 12.00
N ASP A 107 -5.55 -18.18 11.33
CA ASP A 107 -4.59 -19.27 11.44
C ASP A 107 -3.27 -18.87 10.77
N LEU A 108 -2.19 -18.81 11.56
CA LEU A 108 -0.85 -18.44 11.10
C LEU A 108 -0.23 -19.44 10.10
N ASN A 109 -0.80 -20.64 10.01
CA ASN A 109 -0.35 -21.67 9.07
C ASN A 109 -0.95 -21.54 7.67
N ILE A 110 -1.92 -20.65 7.49
CA ILE A 110 -2.59 -20.44 6.20
C ILE A 110 -2.00 -19.20 5.52
N SER A 111 -1.65 -19.33 4.23
CA SER A 111 -1.18 -18.18 3.46
C SER A 111 -2.28 -17.12 3.34
N TYR A 112 -1.89 -15.83 3.21
CA TYR A 112 -2.85 -14.76 2.96
C TYR A 112 -3.73 -15.01 1.74
N ILE A 113 -3.19 -15.59 0.67
CA ILE A 113 -3.94 -15.91 -0.55
C ILE A 113 -4.97 -17.01 -0.27
N ASP A 114 -4.61 -18.04 0.48
CA ASP A 114 -5.55 -19.11 0.81
C ASP A 114 -6.66 -18.63 1.76
N SER A 115 -6.32 -17.72 2.69
CA SER A 115 -7.34 -17.04 3.50
C SER A 115 -8.32 -16.23 2.64
N ILE A 116 -7.85 -15.55 1.59
CA ILE A 116 -8.73 -14.83 0.65
C ILE A 116 -9.58 -15.81 -0.16
N LYS A 117 -9.01 -16.91 -0.65
CA LYS A 117 -9.77 -17.97 -1.35
C LYS A 117 -10.88 -18.54 -0.47
N GLU A 118 -10.57 -18.79 0.81
CA GLU A 118 -11.56 -19.22 1.80
C GLU A 118 -12.68 -18.17 1.97
N MET A 119 -12.34 -16.90 2.06
CA MET A 119 -13.33 -15.82 2.16
C MET A 119 -14.20 -15.73 0.92
N VAL A 120 -13.65 -15.87 -0.28
CA VAL A 120 -14.38 -15.90 -1.55
C VAL A 120 -15.34 -17.09 -1.57
N SER A 121 -14.91 -18.27 -1.14
CA SER A 121 -15.75 -19.47 -1.02
C SER A 121 -16.91 -19.26 -0.03
N LYS A 122 -16.66 -18.62 1.13
CA LYS A 122 -17.71 -18.28 2.11
C LYS A 122 -18.75 -17.27 1.60
N LEU A 123 -18.41 -16.53 0.55
CA LEU A 123 -19.35 -15.67 -0.17
C LEU A 123 -20.15 -16.43 -1.25
N ASN A 124 -19.93 -17.74 -1.40
CA ASN A 124 -20.44 -18.59 -2.47
C ASN A 124 -19.96 -18.14 -3.86
N PHE A 125 -18.72 -17.67 -3.95
CA PHE A 125 -18.08 -17.22 -5.17
C PHE A 125 -16.91 -18.13 -5.57
N ASN A 126 -16.55 -18.11 -6.85
CA ASN A 126 -15.39 -18.80 -7.37
C ASN A 126 -14.19 -17.84 -7.42
N PHE A 127 -13.04 -18.29 -6.94
CA PHE A 127 -11.77 -17.60 -7.11
C PHE A 127 -11.09 -18.07 -8.40
N ILE A 128 -10.47 -17.14 -9.13
CA ILE A 128 -9.63 -17.46 -10.30
C ILE A 128 -8.31 -16.68 -10.26
N GLU A 129 -7.31 -17.16 -10.96
CA GLU A 129 -5.97 -16.54 -10.94
C GLU A 129 -5.94 -15.08 -11.39
N SER A 130 -6.82 -14.69 -12.31
CA SER A 130 -6.90 -13.28 -12.74
C SER A 130 -7.35 -12.32 -11.63
N ASP A 131 -7.94 -12.81 -10.53
CA ASP A 131 -8.29 -11.99 -9.36
C ASP A 131 -7.01 -11.46 -8.66
N LEU A 132 -5.86 -12.14 -8.84
CA LEU A 132 -4.56 -11.71 -8.33
C LEU A 132 -4.00 -10.46 -9.05
N ASN A 133 -4.56 -10.06 -10.17
CA ASN A 133 -4.12 -8.85 -10.90
C ASN A 133 -4.52 -7.58 -10.14
N THR A 134 -3.82 -7.29 -9.05
CA THR A 134 -4.17 -6.27 -8.07
C THR A 134 -4.14 -4.85 -8.61
N LEU A 135 -3.31 -4.57 -9.63
CA LEU A 135 -3.10 -3.23 -10.17
C LEU A 135 -3.87 -2.97 -11.47
N LYS A 136 -4.74 -3.89 -11.88
CA LYS A 136 -5.68 -3.64 -12.99
C LYS A 136 -6.74 -2.62 -12.61
N ASN A 137 -7.29 -1.92 -13.61
CA ASN A 137 -8.42 -1.01 -13.45
C ASN A 137 -8.19 0.12 -12.44
N ARG A 138 -7.08 0.83 -12.62
CA ARG A 138 -6.71 1.98 -11.80
C ARG A 138 -6.65 3.26 -12.60
N ASP A 139 -6.96 4.37 -11.94
CA ASP A 139 -6.77 5.73 -12.45
C ASP A 139 -5.59 6.37 -11.73
N TYR A 140 -4.44 6.36 -12.37
CA TYR A 140 -3.32 7.22 -11.97
C TYR A 140 -2.47 7.58 -13.19
N ASN A 141 -2.03 8.82 -13.23
CA ASN A 141 -1.14 9.33 -14.26
C ASN A 141 0.00 10.10 -13.61
N PHE A 142 1.22 9.67 -13.83
CA PHE A 142 2.39 10.45 -13.51
C PHE A 142 2.86 11.17 -14.78
N SER A 143 2.93 12.49 -14.71
CA SER A 143 3.19 13.34 -15.90
C SER A 143 4.63 13.36 -16.39
N GLU A 144 5.60 12.90 -15.56
CA GLU A 144 6.99 12.90 -16.00
C GLU A 144 7.35 11.63 -16.77
N ASN A 145 7.75 11.83 -18.03
CA ASN A 145 8.34 10.78 -18.85
C ASN A 145 9.83 10.62 -18.51
N LEU A 146 10.15 9.65 -17.66
CA LEU A 146 11.50 9.13 -17.56
C LEU A 146 11.66 8.11 -18.70
N ASN A 147 12.18 8.58 -19.84
CA ASN A 147 12.33 7.75 -21.06
C ASN A 147 13.52 6.79 -20.99
N GLU A 148 14.27 6.78 -19.92
CA GLU A 148 15.48 5.99 -19.77
C GLU A 148 15.34 4.97 -18.62
N ASP A 149 16.05 3.86 -18.74
CA ASP A 149 16.16 2.87 -17.68
C ASP A 149 16.79 3.45 -16.41
N PHE A 150 16.15 3.26 -15.26
CA PHE A 150 16.67 3.76 -13.99
C PHE A 150 16.54 2.74 -12.85
N ILE A 151 17.40 2.91 -11.86
CA ILE A 151 17.30 2.27 -10.53
C ILE A 151 16.61 3.26 -9.61
N LEU A 152 15.64 2.80 -8.84
CA LEU A 152 14.93 3.61 -7.85
C LEU A 152 15.46 3.28 -6.44
N LEU A 153 16.00 4.28 -5.76
CA LEU A 153 16.42 4.21 -4.36
C LEU A 153 15.44 5.04 -3.52
N HIS A 154 14.66 4.37 -2.67
CA HIS A 154 13.64 5.04 -1.87
C HIS A 154 14.05 5.15 -0.41
N PHE A 155 14.10 6.39 0.09
CA PHE A 155 14.35 6.71 1.49
C PHE A 155 13.07 7.18 2.18
N ASP A 156 12.62 6.44 3.16
CA ASP A 156 11.49 6.78 4.03
C ASP A 156 11.90 6.79 5.51
N GLU A 157 10.94 7.00 6.38
CA GLU A 157 11.14 7.00 7.83
C GLU A 157 11.70 5.70 8.41
N LYS A 158 11.68 4.61 7.66
CA LYS A 158 12.21 3.31 8.12
C LYS A 158 13.73 3.25 8.11
N TRP A 159 14.38 4.14 7.37
CA TRP A 159 15.83 4.31 7.45
C TRP A 159 16.25 4.93 8.79
N ILE A 160 15.31 5.58 9.50
CA ILE A 160 15.47 6.19 10.80
C ILE A 160 14.56 5.46 11.79
N TYR A 161 14.86 4.19 12.09
CA TYR A 161 13.98 3.34 12.88
C TYR A 161 13.66 3.86 14.28
N ASN A 162 14.56 4.58 14.91
CA ASN A 162 14.32 5.20 16.21
C ASN A 162 13.11 6.16 16.18
N ASP A 163 12.83 6.77 15.03
CA ASP A 163 11.66 7.64 14.81
C ASP A 163 10.40 6.86 14.45
N TYR A 164 10.54 5.63 13.92
CA TYR A 164 9.45 4.83 13.42
C TYR A 164 8.99 3.75 14.38
N ILE A 165 9.95 2.99 14.94
CA ILE A 165 9.73 1.96 15.95
C ILE A 165 10.89 2.06 16.94
N SER A 166 10.59 2.46 18.17
CA SER A 166 11.60 2.72 19.21
C SER A 166 12.46 1.50 19.57
N GLU A 167 12.04 0.31 19.22
CA GLU A 167 12.74 -0.96 19.53
C GLU A 167 13.75 -1.36 18.44
N TYR A 168 13.76 -0.70 17.28
CA TYR A 168 14.65 -1.05 16.17
C TYR A 168 15.87 -0.15 16.12
N SER A 169 17.00 -0.72 15.72
CA SER A 169 18.22 0.02 15.47
C SER A 169 18.06 0.89 14.22
N ASN A 170 18.69 2.06 14.25
CA ASN A 170 18.78 2.93 13.07
C ASN A 170 19.70 2.27 12.03
N ILE A 171 19.22 2.20 10.78
CA ILE A 171 19.99 1.70 9.63
C ILE A 171 20.46 2.84 8.70
N GLU A 172 20.36 4.09 9.16
CA GLU A 172 20.87 5.24 8.41
C GLU A 172 22.38 5.05 8.16
N PRO A 173 22.83 5.00 6.88
CA PRO A 173 24.24 4.84 6.58
C PRO A 173 25.00 6.09 6.94
N LEU A 174 26.31 5.97 7.13
CA LEU A 174 27.20 7.13 7.20
C LEU A 174 27.25 7.83 5.84
N LYS A 175 27.54 9.15 5.85
CA LYS A 175 27.58 9.97 4.63
C LYS A 175 28.50 9.39 3.56
N ASP A 176 29.73 9.03 3.93
CA ASP A 176 30.71 8.49 3.00
C ASP A 176 30.33 7.11 2.48
N GLU A 177 29.65 6.30 3.29
CA GLU A 177 29.11 5.01 2.87
C GLU A 177 28.03 5.18 1.82
N LEU A 178 27.10 6.13 2.02
CA LEU A 178 26.02 6.38 1.07
C LEU A 178 26.56 6.97 -0.24
N ILE A 179 27.53 7.90 -0.19
CA ILE A 179 28.22 8.43 -1.38
C ILE A 179 28.89 7.27 -2.13
N SER A 180 29.67 6.45 -1.44
CA SER A 180 30.37 5.31 -2.03
C SER A 180 29.39 4.30 -2.66
N PHE A 181 28.24 4.07 -2.02
CA PHE A 181 27.21 3.21 -2.53
C PHE A 181 26.56 3.77 -3.82
N ILE A 182 26.26 5.07 -3.86
CA ILE A 182 25.74 5.75 -5.05
C ILE A 182 26.74 5.67 -6.20
N ASP A 183 28.01 5.96 -5.93
CA ASP A 183 29.09 5.90 -6.94
C ASP A 183 29.29 4.48 -7.45
N LEU A 184 29.21 3.48 -6.57
CA LEU A 184 29.26 2.08 -6.97
C LEU A 184 28.12 1.70 -7.91
N LEU A 185 26.87 2.09 -7.59
CA LEU A 185 25.72 1.84 -8.45
C LEU A 185 25.90 2.49 -9.83
N LEU A 186 26.36 3.75 -9.86
CA LEU A 186 26.59 4.49 -11.09
C LEU A 186 27.75 3.93 -11.93
N THR A 187 28.79 3.41 -11.27
CA THR A 187 29.95 2.80 -11.95
C THR A 187 29.62 1.41 -12.50
N LYS A 188 28.85 0.62 -11.76
CA LYS A 188 28.49 -0.76 -12.16
C LYS A 188 27.33 -0.83 -13.15
N THR A 189 26.61 0.27 -13.36
CA THR A 189 25.46 0.31 -14.26
C THR A 189 25.50 1.54 -15.17
N ASN A 190 24.97 1.39 -16.39
CA ASN A 190 24.76 2.54 -17.29
C ASN A 190 23.41 3.24 -17.05
N LYS A 191 22.70 2.87 -15.98
CA LYS A 191 21.37 3.39 -15.69
C LYS A 191 21.42 4.70 -14.94
N LYS A 192 20.35 5.48 -15.03
CA LYS A 192 20.12 6.60 -14.13
C LYS A 192 19.77 6.09 -12.74
N LEU A 193 20.08 6.89 -11.72
CA LEU A 193 19.62 6.68 -10.36
C LEU A 193 18.56 7.72 -10.03
N VAL A 194 17.38 7.25 -9.67
CA VAL A 194 16.31 8.09 -9.15
C VAL A 194 16.23 7.87 -7.65
N ILE A 195 16.39 8.94 -6.89
CA ILE A 195 16.24 8.92 -5.43
C ILE A 195 14.89 9.54 -5.08
N THR A 196 14.11 8.85 -4.27
CA THR A 196 12.83 9.36 -3.76
C THR A 196 12.82 9.37 -2.25
N THR A 197 12.06 10.29 -1.64
CA THR A 197 11.90 10.37 -0.19
C THR A 197 10.45 10.19 0.22
N GLY A 198 10.26 9.66 1.43
CA GLY A 198 9.01 9.79 2.17
C GLY A 198 8.86 11.20 2.77
N ILE A 199 7.83 11.42 3.60
CA ILE A 199 7.59 12.68 4.34
C ILE A 199 8.74 12.95 5.32
N ARG A 200 9.29 11.90 5.92
CA ARG A 200 10.51 11.95 6.73
C ARG A 200 11.59 11.18 6.01
N SER A 201 12.67 11.85 5.71
CA SER A 201 13.85 11.24 5.09
C SER A 201 15.05 11.39 6.02
N PRO A 202 16.05 10.50 5.91
CA PRO A 202 17.31 10.63 6.65
C PRO A 202 17.96 12.00 6.42
N ASN A 203 18.52 12.60 7.49
CA ASN A 203 19.17 13.91 7.39
C ASN A 203 20.34 13.89 6.45
N ILE A 204 21.09 12.76 6.43
CA ILE A 204 22.21 12.54 5.54
C ILE A 204 21.89 12.75 4.07
N LEU A 205 20.66 12.45 3.65
CA LEU A 205 20.26 12.66 2.26
C LEU A 205 20.22 14.16 1.90
N LYS A 206 19.87 15.03 2.87
CA LYS A 206 19.91 16.49 2.67
C LYS A 206 21.32 16.96 2.39
N ASP A 207 22.29 16.43 3.13
CA ASP A 207 23.70 16.79 2.99
C ASP A 207 24.26 16.35 1.63
N ILE A 208 23.91 15.15 1.18
CA ILE A 208 24.34 14.62 -0.12
C ILE A 208 23.75 15.44 -1.29
N ILE A 209 22.47 15.79 -1.21
CA ILE A 209 21.84 16.61 -2.24
C ILE A 209 22.50 17.99 -2.35
N ASN A 210 22.93 18.57 -1.22
CA ASN A 210 23.57 19.88 -1.18
C ASN A 210 25.02 19.87 -1.75
N ILE A 211 25.69 18.72 -1.80
CA ILE A 211 27.05 18.60 -2.36
C ILE A 211 27.06 18.56 -3.89
N GLY A 212 25.92 18.36 -4.51
CA GLY A 212 25.79 18.18 -5.96
C GLY A 212 25.96 16.70 -6.35
N LEU A 213 24.87 16.13 -6.81
CA LEU A 213 24.86 14.76 -7.31
C LEU A 213 25.31 14.71 -8.77
N ASN A 214 25.86 13.57 -9.17
CA ASN A 214 26.17 13.27 -10.56
C ASN A 214 24.98 13.56 -11.48
N SER A 215 25.22 14.04 -12.71
CA SER A 215 24.17 14.34 -13.70
C SER A 215 23.20 13.18 -14.00
N ARG A 216 23.61 11.94 -13.70
CA ARG A 216 22.75 10.75 -13.81
C ARG A 216 21.87 10.50 -12.58
N VAL A 217 21.94 11.35 -11.56
CA VAL A 217 21.13 11.21 -10.34
C VAL A 217 20.02 12.25 -10.34
N LYS A 218 18.77 11.82 -10.20
CA LYS A 218 17.61 12.70 -10.06
C LYS A 218 16.94 12.44 -8.72
N VAL A 219 16.57 13.51 -8.01
CA VAL A 219 15.96 13.41 -6.68
C VAL A 219 14.55 13.98 -6.71
N TYR A 220 13.58 13.20 -6.21
CA TYR A 220 12.21 13.64 -5.98
C TYR A 220 11.91 13.56 -4.48
N LYS A 221 11.57 14.70 -3.87
CA LYS A 221 11.25 14.78 -2.44
C LYS A 221 9.75 14.70 -2.23
N GLU A 222 9.34 13.98 -1.18
CA GLU A 222 7.98 13.99 -0.64
C GLU A 222 6.88 13.73 -1.69
N LEU A 223 7.14 12.82 -2.63
CA LEU A 223 6.13 12.43 -3.59
C LEU A 223 4.90 11.84 -2.90
N ASP A 224 3.72 12.18 -3.39
CA ASP A 224 2.55 11.41 -3.04
C ASP A 224 2.70 9.95 -3.50
N PHE A 225 1.96 9.06 -2.86
CA PHE A 225 2.17 7.63 -3.07
C PHE A 225 1.84 7.16 -4.49
N LEU A 226 0.88 7.79 -5.18
CA LEU A 226 0.52 7.41 -6.55
C LEU A 226 1.62 7.80 -7.55
N ASN A 227 2.24 8.96 -7.36
CA ASN A 227 3.39 9.39 -8.15
C ASN A 227 4.60 8.49 -7.88
N LEU A 228 4.86 8.15 -6.62
CA LEU A 228 5.91 7.19 -6.26
C LEU A 228 5.66 5.82 -6.90
N GLU A 229 4.43 5.31 -6.86
CA GLU A 229 4.05 4.05 -7.50
C GLU A 229 4.30 4.08 -9.02
N SER A 230 3.98 5.19 -9.67
CA SER A 230 4.26 5.33 -11.10
C SER A 230 5.76 5.25 -11.42
N LEU A 231 6.64 5.77 -10.55
CA LEU A 231 8.08 5.57 -10.67
C LEU A 231 8.46 4.11 -10.44
N ILE A 232 7.91 3.48 -9.39
CA ILE A 232 8.15 2.07 -9.10
C ILE A 232 7.79 1.20 -10.31
N SER A 233 6.64 1.42 -10.94
CA SER A 233 6.18 0.62 -12.07
C SER A 233 7.09 0.68 -13.31
N LYS A 234 7.94 1.71 -13.41
CA LYS A 234 8.84 1.96 -14.56
C LYS A 234 10.31 1.64 -14.26
N CYS A 235 10.70 1.50 -12.99
CA CYS A 235 12.09 1.24 -12.64
C CYS A 235 12.53 -0.18 -13.00
N LYS A 236 13.82 -0.38 -13.19
CA LYS A 236 14.40 -1.72 -13.42
C LYS A 236 14.75 -2.46 -12.14
N LEU A 237 14.97 -1.69 -11.07
CA LEU A 237 15.28 -2.20 -9.74
C LEU A 237 14.82 -1.18 -8.71
N LEU A 238 14.10 -1.65 -7.70
CA LEU A 238 13.82 -0.89 -6.47
C LEU A 238 14.80 -1.31 -5.38
N ILE A 239 15.35 -0.33 -4.67
CA ILE A 239 16.11 -0.52 -3.42
C ILE A 239 15.40 0.29 -2.34
N SER A 240 14.91 -0.36 -1.30
CA SER A 240 14.15 0.31 -0.22
C SER A 240 14.15 -0.51 1.07
N CYS A 241 13.78 0.09 2.18
CA CYS A 241 13.36 -0.67 3.34
C CYS A 241 12.04 -1.40 3.07
N HIS A 242 11.90 -2.60 3.62
CA HIS A 242 10.68 -3.39 3.46
C HIS A 242 9.42 -2.63 3.90
N GLY A 243 8.39 -2.59 3.05
CA GLY A 243 7.15 -1.88 3.37
C GLY A 243 6.17 -1.73 2.21
N ALA A 244 5.36 -0.66 2.24
CA ALA A 244 4.35 -0.42 1.21
C ALA A 244 4.93 -0.37 -0.21
N VAL A 245 6.11 0.21 -0.37
CA VAL A 245 6.81 0.31 -1.67
C VAL A 245 7.24 -1.05 -2.19
N SER A 246 7.73 -1.94 -1.32
CA SER A 246 8.09 -3.32 -1.68
C SER A 246 6.87 -4.13 -2.14
N HIS A 247 5.74 -4.01 -1.44
CA HIS A 247 4.52 -4.68 -1.83
C HIS A 247 4.00 -4.20 -3.19
N VAL A 248 4.08 -2.91 -3.46
CA VAL A 248 3.70 -2.33 -4.75
C VAL A 248 4.68 -2.77 -5.85
N ALA A 249 5.98 -2.79 -5.60
CA ALA A 249 6.97 -3.29 -6.54
C ALA A 249 6.73 -4.76 -6.90
N ALA A 250 6.44 -5.60 -5.89
CA ALA A 250 6.07 -6.99 -6.10
C ALA A 250 4.81 -7.13 -6.98
N ALA A 251 3.78 -6.30 -6.72
CA ALA A 251 2.54 -6.30 -7.50
C ALA A 251 2.76 -5.84 -8.97
N HIS A 252 3.76 -4.99 -9.23
CA HIS A 252 4.21 -4.60 -10.56
C HIS A 252 5.25 -5.57 -11.16
N GLN A 253 5.63 -6.63 -10.44
CA GLN A 253 6.68 -7.60 -10.83
C GLN A 253 8.06 -6.93 -11.06
N ILE A 254 8.35 -5.87 -10.33
CA ILE A 254 9.63 -5.16 -10.38
C ILE A 254 10.64 -5.90 -9.49
N LYS A 255 11.87 -6.04 -10.01
CA LYS A 255 13.00 -6.54 -9.21
C LYS A 255 13.25 -5.62 -8.04
N GLN A 256 13.48 -6.19 -6.84
CA GLN A 256 13.69 -5.36 -5.65
C GLN A 256 14.76 -5.94 -4.73
N ILE A 257 15.40 -5.05 -4.00
CA ILE A 257 16.27 -5.33 -2.86
C ILE A 257 15.61 -4.69 -1.65
N ASP A 258 15.11 -5.53 -0.75
CA ASP A 258 14.54 -5.08 0.51
C ASP A 258 15.62 -5.08 1.61
N ILE A 259 15.78 -3.93 2.22
CA ILE A 259 16.61 -3.78 3.40
C ILE A 259 15.74 -4.08 4.60
N ILE A 260 16.11 -5.11 5.34
CA ILE A 260 15.40 -5.58 6.54
C ILE A 260 16.37 -5.67 7.69
N GLU A 261 15.91 -5.37 8.89
CA GLU A 261 16.65 -5.65 10.12
C GLU A 261 16.65 -7.15 10.40
N LYS A 262 17.75 -7.64 10.97
CA LYS A 262 17.90 -9.05 11.36
C LYS A 262 17.23 -9.32 12.70
#